data_14e14b0bb79adfbe3da4568f8369fe04
#
_entry.id   14e14b0bb79adfbe3da4568f8369fe04
#
_cell.length_a   1.000
_cell.length_b   1.000
_cell.length_c   1.000
_cell.angle_alpha   90.00
_cell.angle_beta   90.00
_cell.angle_gamma   90.00
#
_symmetry.space_group_name_H-M   'P 1'
#
loop_
_entity.id
_entity.type
_entity.pdbx_description
1 polymer ?
#
loop_
_entity_poly.entity_id
_entity_poly.type
_entity_poly.pdbx_seq_one_letter_code
_entity_poly.pdbx_strand_id
1 'polypeptide(L)'
;MLDVAFGHDSLMDHWSLFGSGDTYQKLNYFVQRFGYTDEWHLGQSLKYATGGLTSLTEEGCMQWPKVGDRANAILVDAVSSAYLIARKCPISTVIAQGVVVHQVEMVQKGALR
;
A
#
# COMPACT_ATOMS: atom_id res chain seq x y z
N MET A 1 -4.40 21.11 10.13
CA MET A 1 -4.47 19.67 9.90
C MET A 1 -3.08 19.06 10.00
N LEU A 2 -2.97 17.94 10.68
CA LEU A 2 -1.67 17.28 10.82
C LEU A 2 -1.44 16.32 9.66
N ASP A 3 -0.27 16.38 9.06
CA ASP A 3 0.17 15.37 8.11
C ASP A 3 0.85 14.24 8.90
N VAL A 4 0.35 13.03 8.74
CA VAL A 4 0.85 11.86 9.46
C VAL A 4 1.38 10.84 8.47
N ALA A 5 2.56 10.31 8.77
CA ALA A 5 3.14 9.22 8.01
C ALA A 5 3.64 8.14 8.96
N PHE A 6 3.65 6.91 8.51
CA PHE A 6 4.15 5.78 9.28
C PHE A 6 5.57 5.43 8.87
N GLY A 7 6.36 5.06 9.85
CA GLY A 7 7.69 4.50 9.64
C GLY A 7 7.90 3.29 10.53
N HIS A 8 9.03 2.65 10.35
CA HIS A 8 9.42 1.52 11.17
C HIS A 8 10.53 1.94 12.11
N ASP A 9 10.41 1.54 13.38
CA ASP A 9 11.47 1.74 14.38
C ASP A 9 12.35 0.50 14.51
N SER A 10 11.74 -0.67 14.41
CA SER A 10 12.41 -1.94 14.64
C SER A 10 12.12 -2.94 13.54
N LEU A 11 13.15 -3.63 13.08
CA LEU A 11 13.09 -4.71 12.09
C LEU A 11 13.92 -5.86 12.61
N MET A 12 13.32 -7.02 12.78
CA MET A 12 14.01 -8.26 13.12
C MET A 12 15.07 -8.10 14.24
N ASP A 13 14.71 -7.38 15.28
CA ASP A 13 15.58 -7.16 16.44
C ASP A 13 14.85 -7.58 17.73
N HIS A 14 15.38 -7.17 18.89
CA HIS A 14 14.79 -7.53 20.19
C HIS A 14 13.33 -7.05 20.34
N TRP A 15 13.00 -5.94 19.71
CA TRP A 15 11.68 -5.34 19.82
C TRP A 15 10.69 -5.86 18.78
N SER A 16 11.21 -6.35 17.66
CA SER A 16 10.39 -6.87 16.57
C SER A 16 11.11 -8.02 15.89
N LEU A 17 11.03 -9.20 16.50
CA LEU A 17 11.76 -10.38 16.04
C LEU A 17 11.39 -10.78 14.62
N PHE A 18 10.15 -10.55 14.21
CA PHE A 18 9.63 -10.99 12.94
C PHE A 18 9.19 -9.81 12.06
N GLY A 19 9.72 -8.62 12.33
CA GLY A 19 9.41 -7.45 11.53
C GLY A 19 9.96 -7.56 10.12
N SER A 20 9.17 -7.16 9.14
CA SER A 20 9.53 -7.28 7.72
C SER A 20 9.85 -5.94 7.06
N GLY A 21 9.57 -4.82 7.72
CA GLY A 21 9.65 -3.51 7.08
C GLY A 21 8.53 -3.23 6.10
N ASP A 22 7.52 -4.08 6.04
CA ASP A 22 6.41 -3.94 5.13
C ASP A 22 5.42 -2.90 5.64
N THR A 23 5.32 -1.78 4.93
CA THR A 23 4.42 -0.69 5.29
C THR A 23 2.96 -1.12 5.25
N TYR A 24 2.59 -2.01 4.33
CA TYR A 24 1.21 -2.50 4.26
C TYR A 24 0.84 -3.35 5.47
N GLN A 25 1.77 -4.11 6.02
CA GLN A 25 1.54 -4.83 7.26
C GLN A 25 1.25 -3.84 8.40
N LYS A 26 1.99 -2.75 8.46
CA LYS A 26 1.76 -1.72 9.47
C LYS A 26 0.40 -1.04 9.29
N LEU A 27 0.02 -0.73 8.07
CA LEU A 27 -1.30 -0.17 7.78
C LEU A 27 -2.40 -1.16 8.14
N ASN A 28 -2.20 -2.44 7.85
CA ASN A 28 -3.16 -3.47 8.21
C ASN A 28 -3.38 -3.53 9.71
N TYR A 29 -2.31 -3.46 10.50
CA TYR A 29 -2.41 -3.42 11.95
C TYR A 29 -3.13 -2.17 12.43
N PHE A 30 -2.86 -1.04 11.82
CA PHE A 30 -3.51 0.23 12.15
C PHE A 30 -5.02 0.16 11.95
N VAL A 31 -5.48 -0.31 10.79
CA VAL A 31 -6.91 -0.38 10.50
C VAL A 31 -7.62 -1.39 11.41
N GLN A 32 -6.95 -2.47 11.77
CA GLN A 32 -7.49 -3.42 12.72
C GLN A 32 -7.61 -2.81 14.12
N ARG A 33 -6.57 -2.09 14.55
CA ARG A 33 -6.55 -1.47 15.88
C ARG A 33 -7.68 -0.46 16.06
N PHE A 34 -8.00 0.30 15.03
CA PHE A 34 -9.02 1.34 15.09
C PHE A 34 -10.36 0.92 14.51
N GLY A 35 -10.49 -0.34 14.12
CA GLY A 35 -11.76 -0.90 13.67
C GLY A 35 -12.26 -0.35 12.34
N TYR A 36 -11.38 0.06 11.47
CA TYR A 36 -11.76 0.52 10.13
C TYR A 36 -12.08 -0.70 9.27
N THR A 37 -13.36 -0.87 8.96
CA THR A 37 -13.82 -2.03 8.20
C THR A 37 -14.47 -1.66 6.88
N ASP A 38 -14.87 -0.40 6.70
CA ASP A 38 -15.50 0.04 5.47
C ASP A 38 -14.46 0.36 4.40
N GLU A 39 -14.88 0.22 3.17
CA GLU A 39 -13.99 0.37 2.01
C GLU A 39 -13.35 1.76 1.94
N TRP A 40 -14.11 2.79 2.28
CA TRP A 40 -13.61 4.16 2.20
C TRP A 40 -12.45 4.39 3.19
N HIS A 41 -12.64 4.06 4.47
CA HIS A 41 -11.61 4.24 5.48
C HIS A 41 -10.39 3.37 5.22
N LEU A 42 -10.60 2.13 4.77
CA LEU A 42 -9.49 1.24 4.40
C LEU A 42 -8.66 1.85 3.28
N GLY A 43 -9.31 2.29 2.20
CA GLY A 43 -8.61 2.88 1.07
C GLY A 43 -7.89 4.18 1.44
N GLN A 44 -8.53 5.02 2.26
CA GLN A 44 -7.94 6.29 2.67
C GLN A 44 -6.75 6.10 3.62
N SER A 45 -6.66 4.99 4.33
CA SER A 45 -5.52 4.72 5.21
C SER A 45 -4.19 4.68 4.45
N LEU A 46 -4.24 4.42 3.15
CA LEU A 46 -3.05 4.38 2.31
C LEU A 46 -2.29 5.71 2.32
N LYS A 47 -2.97 6.83 2.58
CA LYS A 47 -2.34 8.16 2.64
C LYS A 47 -1.18 8.24 3.64
N TYR A 48 -1.20 7.42 4.68
CA TYR A 48 -0.13 7.41 5.70
C TYR A 48 1.18 6.80 5.18
N ALA A 49 1.13 6.10 4.06
CA ALA A 49 2.30 5.51 3.42
C ALA A 49 2.72 6.27 2.16
N THR A 50 1.86 7.13 1.63
CA THR A 50 2.07 7.76 0.32
C THR A 50 2.29 9.28 0.39
N GLY A 51 2.47 9.81 1.59
CA GLY A 51 2.63 11.25 1.76
C GLY A 51 1.34 12.03 1.52
N GLY A 52 0.21 11.40 1.78
CA GLY A 52 -1.11 12.03 1.63
C GLY A 52 -1.78 11.79 0.29
N LEU A 53 -1.11 11.11 -0.64
CA LEU A 53 -1.65 10.88 -1.98
C LEU A 53 -2.45 9.58 -2.01
N THR A 54 -3.67 9.66 -2.53
CA THR A 54 -4.53 8.50 -2.79
C THR A 54 -5.06 8.58 -4.21
N SER A 55 -5.62 7.46 -4.69
CA SER A 55 -6.17 7.42 -6.04
C SER A 55 -7.39 8.32 -6.20
N LEU A 56 -8.19 8.45 -5.15
CA LEU A 56 -9.39 9.26 -5.15
C LEU A 56 -9.32 10.29 -4.04
N THR A 57 -9.93 11.45 -4.28
CA THR A 57 -10.13 12.46 -3.23
C THR A 57 -11.19 11.99 -2.24
N GLU A 58 -11.36 12.73 -1.15
CA GLU A 58 -12.42 12.43 -0.17
C GLU A 58 -13.81 12.47 -0.79
N GLU A 59 -13.98 13.26 -1.86
CA GLU A 59 -15.25 13.38 -2.60
C GLU A 59 -15.42 12.29 -3.67
N GLY A 60 -14.43 11.43 -3.83
CA GLY A 60 -14.50 10.33 -4.79
C GLY A 60 -14.03 10.67 -6.20
N CYS A 61 -13.41 11.83 -6.40
CA CYS A 61 -12.88 12.23 -7.70
C CYS A 61 -11.47 11.66 -7.89
N MET A 62 -11.14 11.32 -9.14
CA MET A 62 -9.80 10.80 -9.45
C MET A 62 -8.73 11.86 -9.14
N GLN A 63 -7.73 11.48 -8.38
CA GLN A 63 -6.65 12.36 -7.97
C GLN A 63 -5.31 11.91 -8.53
N TRP A 64 -5.07 10.64 -8.60
CA TRP A 64 -3.82 10.06 -9.08
C TRP A 64 -4.10 8.72 -9.76
N PRO A 65 -3.43 8.38 -10.85
CA PRO A 65 -2.43 9.16 -11.57
C PRO A 65 -3.04 10.13 -12.57
N LYS A 66 -2.34 11.20 -12.87
CA LYS A 66 -2.70 12.17 -13.90
C LYS A 66 -1.50 12.45 -14.79
N VAL A 67 -1.77 12.92 -16.00
CA VAL A 67 -0.70 13.35 -16.91
C VAL A 67 0.13 14.44 -16.21
N GLY A 68 1.43 14.26 -16.21
CA GLY A 68 2.36 15.16 -15.53
C GLY A 68 2.79 14.72 -14.15
N ASP A 69 2.15 13.72 -13.58
CA ASP A 69 2.56 13.17 -12.30
C ASP A 69 3.91 12.43 -12.44
N ARG A 70 4.66 12.37 -11.35
CA ARG A 70 5.88 11.57 -11.31
C ARG A 70 5.54 10.10 -11.51
N ALA A 71 6.39 9.42 -12.27
CA ALA A 71 6.22 8.00 -12.51
C ALA A 71 6.77 7.17 -11.34
N ASN A 72 6.18 7.34 -10.19
CA ASN A 72 6.45 6.56 -8.98
C ASN A 72 5.20 5.76 -8.66
N ALA A 73 5.29 4.44 -8.77
CA ALA A 73 4.11 3.60 -8.62
C ALA A 73 4.49 2.19 -8.22
N ILE A 74 3.52 1.48 -7.71
CA ILE A 74 3.62 0.03 -7.53
C ILE A 74 2.48 -0.62 -8.29
N LEU A 75 2.72 -1.82 -8.80
CA LEU A 75 1.68 -2.66 -9.36
C LEU A 75 1.38 -3.75 -8.34
N VAL A 76 0.12 -3.92 -8.04
CA VAL A 76 -0.33 -4.87 -7.02
C VAL A 76 -1.45 -5.74 -7.58
N ASP A 77 -1.55 -6.95 -7.06
CA ASP A 77 -2.64 -7.86 -7.40
C ASP A 77 -3.80 -7.63 -6.46
N ALA A 78 -4.50 -6.52 -6.67
CA ALA A 78 -5.61 -6.11 -5.83
C ALA A 78 -6.66 -5.38 -6.67
N VAL A 79 -7.93 -5.60 -6.34
CA VAL A 79 -9.05 -4.98 -7.05
C VAL A 79 -9.32 -3.54 -6.58
N SER A 80 -8.78 -3.15 -5.44
CA SER A 80 -8.96 -1.80 -4.89
C SER A 80 -7.90 -1.51 -3.84
N SER A 81 -7.77 -0.24 -3.47
CA SER A 81 -6.90 0.18 -2.37
C SER A 81 -7.34 -0.44 -1.04
N ALA A 82 -8.64 -0.52 -0.81
CA ALA A 82 -9.17 -1.14 0.40
C ALA A 82 -8.80 -2.62 0.48
N TYR A 83 -8.93 -3.34 -0.63
CA TYR A 83 -8.57 -4.74 -0.69
C TYR A 83 -7.06 -4.95 -0.46
N LEU A 84 -6.25 -4.08 -1.04
CA LEU A 84 -4.80 -4.11 -0.84
C LEU A 84 -4.43 -4.07 0.65
N ILE A 85 -5.02 -3.14 1.39
CA ILE A 85 -4.74 -2.98 2.82
C ILE A 85 -5.30 -4.16 3.62
N ALA A 86 -6.54 -4.54 3.35
CA ALA A 86 -7.21 -5.60 4.11
C ALA A 86 -6.54 -6.96 3.95
N ARG A 87 -6.04 -7.26 2.76
CA ARG A 87 -5.49 -8.57 2.41
C ARG A 87 -3.97 -8.58 2.25
N LYS A 88 -3.33 -7.44 2.38
CA LYS A 88 -1.86 -7.32 2.21
C LYS A 88 -1.42 -7.98 0.90
N CYS A 89 -2.05 -7.56 -0.19
CA CYS A 89 -1.84 -8.17 -1.49
C CYS A 89 -0.39 -8.04 -1.97
N PRO A 90 0.11 -9.00 -2.74
CA PRO A 90 1.51 -8.94 -3.20
C PRO A 90 1.75 -7.79 -4.15
N ILE A 91 2.94 -7.20 -4.04
CA ILE A 91 3.43 -6.18 -4.96
C ILE A 91 4.25 -6.89 -6.03
N SER A 92 3.87 -6.75 -7.29
CA SER A 92 4.60 -7.38 -8.39
C SER A 92 5.71 -6.49 -8.94
N THR A 93 5.52 -5.19 -8.97
CA THR A 93 6.44 -4.27 -9.63
C THR A 93 6.52 -2.97 -8.84
N VAL A 94 7.73 -2.44 -8.70
CA VAL A 94 7.97 -1.11 -8.13
C VAL A 94 8.63 -0.26 -9.20
N ILE A 95 8.04 0.89 -9.49
CA ILE A 95 8.54 1.85 -10.48
C ILE A 95 8.93 3.13 -9.74
N ALA A 96 10.16 3.57 -9.95
CA ALA A 96 10.66 4.81 -9.38
C ALA A 96 11.20 5.71 -10.49
N GLN A 97 10.64 6.90 -10.61
CA GLN A 97 11.01 7.88 -11.62
C GLN A 97 11.02 7.29 -13.04
N GLY A 98 10.00 6.52 -13.35
CA GLY A 98 9.82 5.91 -14.66
C GLY A 98 10.65 4.65 -14.92
N VAL A 99 11.43 4.20 -13.94
CA VAL A 99 12.29 3.02 -14.09
C VAL A 99 11.78 1.90 -13.20
N VAL A 100 11.68 0.69 -13.75
CA VAL A 100 11.34 -0.50 -12.96
C VAL A 100 12.55 -0.83 -12.08
N VAL A 101 12.41 -0.68 -10.77
CA VAL A 101 13.51 -0.91 -9.82
C VAL A 101 13.38 -2.26 -9.12
N HIS A 102 12.21 -2.88 -9.18
CA HIS A 102 11.98 -4.19 -8.60
C HIS A 102 10.82 -4.85 -9.33
N GLN A 103 10.97 -6.12 -9.62
CA GLN A 103 9.91 -6.88 -10.27
C GLN A 103 9.99 -8.34 -9.82
N VAL A 104 8.83 -8.87 -9.42
CA VAL A 104 8.69 -10.27 -9.02
C VAL A 104 7.87 -10.98 -10.09
N GLU A 105 8.36 -12.10 -10.57
CA GLU A 105 7.61 -12.92 -11.50
C GLU A 105 6.50 -13.64 -10.74
N MET A 106 5.26 -13.35 -11.11
CA MET A 106 4.08 -13.97 -10.51
C MET A 106 3.72 -15.21 -11.33
N VAL A 107 4.21 -16.34 -10.89
CA VAL A 107 3.89 -17.62 -11.56
C VAL A 107 2.44 -17.98 -11.27
N GLN A 108 1.67 -18.19 -12.34
CA GLN A 108 0.26 -18.54 -12.22
C GLN A 108 0.14 -20.03 -11.91
N LYS A 109 0.15 -20.36 -10.64
CA LYS A 109 0.01 -21.76 -10.22
C LYS A 109 -1.40 -22.30 -10.41
N GLY A 110 -2.32 -21.43 -10.74
CA GLY A 110 -3.70 -21.81 -10.98
C GLY A 110 -3.89 -22.86 -12.02
N ALA A 111 -2.99 -22.92 -12.98
CA ALA A 111 -3.03 -23.94 -14.02
C ALA A 111 -2.89 -25.36 -13.48
N LEU A 112 -2.44 -25.49 -12.25
CA LEU A 112 -2.25 -26.79 -11.61
C LEU A 112 -3.46 -27.27 -10.82
N ARG A 113 -4.46 -26.47 -10.76
CA ARG A 113 -5.69 -26.77 -10.03
C ARG A 113 -6.62 -27.66 -10.79
#